data_e2d2522ae40e0a3178e8a5743ce5ba68
#
_entry.id   e2d2522ae40e0a3178e8a5743ce5ba68
#
_cell.length_a   1.000
_cell.length_b   1.000
_cell.length_c   1.000
_cell.angle_alpha   90.00
_cell.angle_beta   90.00
_cell.angle_gamma   90.00
#
_symmetry.space_group_name_H-M   'P 1'
#
loop_
_entity.id
_entity.type
_entity.pdbx_description
1 polymer ?
#
loop_
_entity_poly.entity_id
_entity_poly.type
_entity_poly.pdbx_seq_one_letter_code
_entity_poly.pdbx_strand_id
1 'polypeptide(L)'
;NGHTARTWAVECAGGMGYLLAQQLVAAGETVLDVPAMLASRVRVLGCGQSTKTDPNDARAVAVAALHAASLAVVRPADHVTVCRLLAKRHTDVARWRTKLCCRLHALVGELVPGGISKEVIVIPALSLLDDI
;
A
#
# COMPACT_ATOMS: atom_id res chain seq x y z
N ASN A 1 17.79 20.23 -23.33
CA ASN A 1 18.56 20.72 -22.20
C ASN A 1 18.95 19.52 -21.34
N GLY A 2 20.17 18.96 -21.58
CA GLY A 2 20.67 17.81 -20.86
C GLY A 2 21.15 18.20 -19.47
N HIS A 3 20.30 18.00 -18.46
CA HIS A 3 20.77 17.93 -17.08
C HIS A 3 21.54 16.62 -16.92
N THR A 4 22.85 16.73 -16.69
CA THR A 4 23.73 15.56 -16.53
C THR A 4 23.57 14.81 -15.23
N ALA A 5 22.84 15.35 -14.25
CA ALA A 5 22.47 14.70 -13.01
C ALA A 5 21.05 15.14 -12.63
N ARG A 6 20.14 14.18 -12.48
CA ARG A 6 18.78 14.40 -12.00
C ARG A 6 18.46 13.43 -10.88
N THR A 7 17.59 13.87 -10.00
CA THR A 7 17.09 13.07 -8.90
C THR A 7 15.58 13.01 -8.98
N TRP A 8 15.03 11.82 -8.84
CA TRP A 8 13.59 11.58 -8.86
C TRP A 8 13.06 11.48 -7.44
N ALA A 9 12.00 12.18 -7.14
CA ALA A 9 11.26 12.07 -5.89
C ALA A 9 9.98 11.27 -6.15
N VAL A 10 9.88 10.09 -5.57
CA VAL A 10 8.73 9.20 -5.77
C VAL A 10 8.00 9.01 -4.44
N GLU A 11 6.71 9.34 -4.41
CA GLU A 11 5.90 9.13 -3.23
C GLU A 11 5.67 7.65 -2.99
N CYS A 12 5.90 7.18 -1.76
CA CYS A 12 5.73 5.78 -1.37
C CYS A 12 6.47 4.80 -2.31
N ALA A 13 7.74 5.05 -2.58
CA ALA A 13 8.57 4.21 -3.44
C ALA A 13 8.69 2.74 -2.93
N GLY A 14 8.46 2.49 -1.65
CA GLY A 14 8.33 1.14 -1.08
C GLY A 14 6.92 0.54 -1.14
N GLY A 15 5.95 1.23 -1.74
CA GLY A 15 4.55 0.85 -1.84
C GLY A 15 3.97 1.01 -3.24
N MET A 16 3.05 1.95 -3.42
CA MET A 16 2.40 2.19 -4.72
C MET A 16 3.38 2.67 -5.79
N GLY A 17 4.41 3.44 -5.42
CA GLY A 17 5.46 3.92 -6.31
C GLY A 17 6.57 2.90 -6.60
N TYR A 18 6.48 1.66 -6.05
CA TYR A 18 7.57 0.69 -6.09
C TYR A 18 8.03 0.34 -7.51
N LEU A 19 7.12 0.00 -8.40
CA LEU A 19 7.48 -0.43 -9.76
C LEU A 19 8.17 0.71 -10.52
N LEU A 20 7.62 1.92 -10.48
CA LEU A 20 8.23 3.09 -11.10
C LEU A 20 9.62 3.36 -10.53
N ALA A 21 9.76 3.33 -9.20
CA ALA A 21 11.03 3.55 -8.54
C ALA A 21 12.09 2.52 -8.98
N GLN A 22 11.73 1.24 -9.08
CA GLN A 22 12.66 0.19 -9.54
C GLN A 22 13.02 0.34 -11.02
N GLN A 23 12.09 0.75 -11.88
CA GLN A 23 12.39 1.03 -13.29
C GLN A 23 13.37 2.20 -13.44
N LEU A 24 13.20 3.27 -12.67
CA LEU A 24 14.12 4.41 -12.67
C LEU A 24 15.51 4.01 -12.16
N VAL A 25 15.57 3.24 -11.06
CA VAL A 25 16.85 2.73 -10.53
C VAL A 25 17.54 1.82 -11.55
N ALA A 26 16.79 0.93 -12.22
CA ALA A 26 17.34 0.08 -13.29
C ALA A 26 17.86 0.88 -14.49
N ALA A 27 17.29 2.06 -14.74
CA ALA A 27 17.77 3.01 -15.75
C ALA A 27 18.98 3.86 -15.28
N GLY A 28 19.52 3.60 -14.07
CA GLY A 28 20.67 4.32 -13.52
C GLY A 28 20.32 5.67 -12.89
N GLU A 29 19.04 5.94 -12.67
CA GLU A 29 18.58 7.19 -12.05
C GLU A 29 18.66 7.14 -10.52
N THR A 30 18.92 8.30 -9.90
CA THR A 30 18.82 8.45 -8.45
C THR A 30 17.38 8.69 -8.06
N VAL A 31 16.84 7.85 -7.15
CA VAL A 31 15.45 7.92 -6.70
C VAL A 31 15.38 8.08 -5.19
N LEU A 32 14.61 9.05 -4.72
CA LEU A 32 14.31 9.29 -3.30
C LEU A 32 12.90 8.80 -2.97
N ASP A 33 12.76 8.08 -1.87
CA ASP A 33 11.45 7.69 -1.33
C ASP A 33 10.89 8.83 -0.48
N VAL A 34 9.79 9.42 -0.91
CA VAL A 34 9.10 10.48 -0.19
C VAL A 34 7.89 9.89 0.55
N PRO A 35 7.89 9.91 1.89
CA PRO A 35 6.74 9.46 2.67
C PRO A 35 5.47 10.28 2.34
N ALA A 36 4.34 9.61 2.10
CA ALA A 36 3.07 10.26 1.78
C ALA A 36 2.65 11.33 2.80
N MET A 37 3.00 11.12 4.08
CA MET A 37 2.73 12.08 5.13
C MET A 37 3.46 13.42 4.93
N LEU A 38 4.69 13.40 4.41
CA LEU A 38 5.44 14.64 4.13
C LEU A 38 4.82 15.37 2.94
N ALA A 39 4.53 14.68 1.85
CA ALA A 39 3.86 15.27 0.69
C ALA A 39 2.49 15.86 1.08
N SER A 40 1.71 15.15 1.89
CA SER A 40 0.43 15.63 2.40
C SER A 40 0.57 16.91 3.24
N ARG A 41 1.55 16.98 4.14
CA ARG A 41 1.81 18.19 4.95
C ARG A 41 2.16 19.39 4.09
N VAL A 42 3.02 19.20 3.10
CA VAL A 42 3.40 20.27 2.15
C VAL A 42 2.17 20.76 1.39
N ARG A 43 1.32 19.87 0.91
CA ARG A 43 0.09 20.23 0.21
C ARG A 43 -0.85 21.08 1.05
N VAL A 44 -1.10 20.66 2.30
CA VAL A 44 -1.97 21.41 3.24
C VAL A 44 -1.42 22.79 3.54
N LEU A 45 -0.10 22.91 3.78
CA LEU A 45 0.55 24.18 4.08
C LEU A 45 0.65 25.10 2.86
N GLY A 46 0.77 24.52 1.67
CA GLY A 46 1.01 25.30 0.43
C GLY A 46 -0.23 25.89 -0.22
N CYS A 47 -1.39 25.24 -0.07
CA CYS A 47 -2.61 25.63 -0.82
C CYS A 47 -3.77 26.07 0.07
N GLY A 48 -3.68 25.94 1.40
CA GLY A 48 -4.79 26.26 2.33
C GLY A 48 -6.06 25.46 2.11
N GLN A 49 -6.13 24.68 1.03
CA GLN A 49 -7.24 23.81 0.68
C GLN A 49 -6.70 22.45 0.22
N SER A 50 -7.41 21.40 0.58
CA SER A 50 -7.04 20.01 0.25
C SER A 50 -7.38 19.63 -1.21
N THR A 51 -7.23 20.56 -2.17
CA THR A 51 -7.54 20.28 -3.58
C THR A 51 -6.53 19.28 -4.13
N LYS A 52 -6.94 18.02 -4.16
CA LYS A 52 -6.15 16.91 -4.68
C LYS A 52 -6.21 16.93 -6.21
N THR A 53 -5.13 17.38 -6.83
CA THR A 53 -4.91 17.29 -8.27
C THR A 53 -3.51 16.75 -8.50
N ASP A 54 -3.30 16.02 -9.58
CA ASP A 54 -2.00 15.42 -9.90
C ASP A 54 -0.84 16.44 -9.95
N PRO A 55 -1.00 17.65 -10.56
CA PRO A 55 0.06 18.66 -10.52
C PRO A 55 0.38 19.15 -9.11
N ASN A 56 -0.61 19.32 -8.24
CA ASN A 56 -0.40 19.73 -6.85
C ASN A 56 0.28 18.64 -6.04
N ASP A 57 -0.07 17.39 -6.28
CA ASP A 57 0.56 16.24 -5.64
C ASP A 57 2.04 16.12 -6.08
N ALA A 58 2.32 16.21 -7.37
CA ALA A 58 3.69 16.20 -7.89
C ALA A 58 4.54 17.35 -7.31
N ARG A 59 3.98 18.56 -7.25
CA ARG A 59 4.64 19.72 -6.64
C ARG A 59 4.90 19.50 -5.15
N ALA A 60 3.93 18.96 -4.42
CA ALA A 60 4.07 18.70 -2.99
C ALA A 60 5.17 17.67 -2.72
N VAL A 61 5.27 16.61 -3.53
CA VAL A 61 6.34 15.62 -3.47
C VAL A 61 7.71 16.25 -3.74
N ALA A 62 7.82 17.08 -4.78
CA ALA A 62 9.07 17.76 -5.12
C ALA A 62 9.53 18.73 -4.00
N VAL A 63 8.61 19.52 -3.46
CA VAL A 63 8.90 20.44 -2.34
C VAL A 63 9.28 19.67 -1.09
N ALA A 64 8.57 18.58 -0.77
CA ALA A 64 8.92 17.71 0.35
C ALA A 64 10.33 17.12 0.19
N ALA A 65 10.69 16.70 -1.01
CA ALA A 65 12.03 16.17 -1.29
C ALA A 65 13.14 17.20 -1.13
N LEU A 66 12.89 18.46 -1.51
CA LEU A 66 13.86 19.55 -1.42
C LEU A 66 14.12 20.01 0.02
N HIS A 67 13.12 19.94 0.88
CA HIS A 67 13.18 20.47 2.24
C HIS A 67 13.30 19.39 3.33
N ALA A 68 13.21 18.11 2.99
CA ALA A 68 13.40 17.04 3.96
C ALA A 68 14.88 16.98 4.42
N ALA A 69 15.09 16.87 5.73
CA ALA A 69 16.43 16.74 6.29
C ALA A 69 17.16 15.46 5.84
N SER A 70 16.40 14.39 5.61
CA SER A 70 16.92 13.13 5.06
C SER A 70 15.79 12.34 4.41
N LEU A 71 16.07 11.74 3.27
CA LEU A 71 15.17 10.80 2.59
C LEU A 71 15.95 9.53 2.24
N ALA A 72 15.25 8.40 2.27
CA ALA A 72 15.84 7.14 1.86
C ALA A 72 16.07 7.12 0.35
N VAL A 73 17.29 6.76 -0.06
CA VAL A 73 17.60 6.47 -1.46
C VAL A 73 17.12 5.08 -1.80
N VAL A 74 16.33 4.97 -2.85
CA VAL A 74 15.82 3.67 -3.33
C VAL A 74 16.98 2.87 -3.92
N ARG A 75 17.11 1.64 -3.49
CA ARG A 75 18.12 0.69 -3.99
C ARG A 75 17.46 -0.33 -4.92
N PRO A 76 18.24 -0.99 -5.80
CA PRO A 76 17.75 -2.12 -6.57
C PRO A 76 17.12 -3.18 -5.67
N ALA A 77 16.05 -3.80 -6.15
CA ALA A 77 15.38 -4.87 -5.43
C ALA A 77 16.33 -6.07 -5.27
N ASP A 78 16.49 -6.52 -4.05
CA ASP A 78 17.24 -7.71 -3.68
C ASP A 78 16.28 -8.83 -3.21
N HIS A 79 16.84 -10.00 -2.89
CA HIS A 79 16.06 -11.13 -2.37
C HIS A 79 15.32 -10.79 -1.06
N VAL A 80 15.88 -9.92 -0.22
CA VAL A 80 15.24 -9.47 1.03
C VAL A 80 13.99 -8.67 0.73
N THR A 81 14.05 -7.81 -0.29
CA THR A 81 12.89 -7.03 -0.76
C THR A 81 11.79 -7.96 -1.28
N VAL A 82 12.13 -8.99 -2.05
CA VAL A 82 11.18 -10.00 -2.53
C VAL A 82 10.54 -10.74 -1.36
N CYS A 83 11.35 -11.21 -0.40
CA CYS A 83 10.84 -11.87 0.81
C CYS A 83 9.89 -10.96 1.61
N ARG A 84 10.22 -9.66 1.74
CA ARG A 84 9.37 -8.68 2.42
C ARG A 84 8.03 -8.50 1.71
N LEU A 85 8.02 -8.44 0.38
CA LEU A 85 6.79 -8.34 -0.41
C LEU A 85 5.92 -9.59 -0.25
N LEU A 86 6.51 -10.78 -0.27
CA LEU A 86 5.81 -12.05 -0.06
C LEU A 86 5.24 -12.13 1.36
N ALA A 87 6.01 -11.78 2.39
CA ALA A 87 5.55 -11.75 3.79
C ALA A 87 4.39 -10.77 3.98
N LYS A 88 4.47 -9.58 3.37
CA LYS A 88 3.35 -8.61 3.36
C LYS A 88 2.13 -9.21 2.71
N ARG A 89 2.27 -9.84 1.55
CA ARG A 89 1.15 -10.48 0.84
C ARG A 89 0.52 -11.60 1.66
N HIS A 90 1.34 -12.44 2.29
CA HIS A 90 0.86 -13.48 3.20
C HIS A 90 0.01 -12.88 4.34
N THR A 91 0.52 -11.82 4.98
CA THR A 91 -0.21 -11.12 6.06
C THR A 91 -1.54 -10.54 5.56
N ASP A 92 -1.56 -9.96 4.37
CA ASP A 92 -2.78 -9.40 3.78
C ASP A 92 -3.83 -10.51 3.52
N VAL A 93 -3.40 -11.63 2.94
CA VAL A 93 -4.28 -12.79 2.71
C VAL A 93 -4.82 -13.36 4.03
N ALA A 94 -3.98 -13.48 5.06
CA ALA A 94 -4.42 -13.94 6.38
C ALA A 94 -5.48 -13.01 7.00
N ARG A 95 -5.31 -11.69 6.88
CA ARG A 95 -6.31 -10.70 7.32
C ARG A 95 -7.62 -10.81 6.54
N TRP A 96 -7.54 -11.00 5.23
CA TRP A 96 -8.72 -11.20 4.40
C TRP A 96 -9.49 -12.46 4.80
N ARG A 97 -8.79 -13.58 4.99
CA ARG A 97 -9.39 -14.82 5.49
C ARG A 97 -10.14 -14.59 6.79
N THR A 98 -9.50 -13.97 7.79
CA THR A 98 -10.14 -13.68 9.09
C THR A 98 -11.39 -12.83 8.91
N LYS A 99 -11.32 -11.76 8.09
CA LYS A 99 -12.46 -10.88 7.82
C LYS A 99 -13.62 -11.61 7.16
N LEU A 100 -13.33 -12.49 6.21
CA LEU A 100 -14.37 -13.31 5.54
C LEU A 100 -15.01 -14.31 6.50
N CYS A 101 -14.21 -14.99 7.32
CA CYS A 101 -14.72 -15.90 8.34
C CYS A 101 -15.65 -15.18 9.34
N CYS A 102 -15.25 -14.00 9.83
CA CYS A 102 -16.11 -13.21 10.73
C CYS A 102 -17.43 -12.81 10.08
N ARG A 103 -17.40 -12.42 8.80
CA ARG A 103 -18.62 -12.07 8.06
C ARG A 103 -19.52 -13.27 7.84
N LEU A 104 -18.94 -14.42 7.51
CA LEU A 104 -19.70 -15.66 7.36
C LEU A 104 -20.36 -16.07 8.67
N HIS A 105 -19.63 -16.02 9.80
CA HIS A 105 -20.21 -16.27 11.13
C HIS A 105 -21.39 -15.33 11.44
N ALA A 106 -21.26 -14.05 11.12
CA ALA A 106 -22.34 -13.10 11.34
C ALA A 106 -23.59 -13.47 10.52
N LEU A 107 -23.42 -13.77 9.22
CA LEU A 107 -24.52 -14.15 8.33
C LEU A 107 -25.21 -15.45 8.78
N VAL A 108 -24.43 -16.47 9.14
CA VAL A 108 -25.01 -17.73 9.62
C VAL A 108 -25.73 -17.55 10.96
N GLY A 109 -25.21 -16.70 11.85
CA GLY A 109 -25.89 -16.38 13.11
C GLY A 109 -27.26 -15.70 12.93
N GLU A 110 -27.48 -15.03 11.80
CA GLU A 110 -28.78 -14.44 11.42
C GLU A 110 -29.77 -15.51 10.89
N LEU A 111 -29.25 -16.57 10.25
CA LEU A 111 -30.05 -17.57 9.57
C LEU A 111 -30.31 -18.81 10.44
N VAL A 112 -29.37 -19.18 11.30
CA VAL A 112 -29.40 -20.42 12.09
C VAL A 112 -29.35 -20.10 13.58
N PRO A 113 -30.38 -20.42 14.37
CA PRO A 113 -30.36 -20.28 15.82
C PRO A 113 -29.18 -21.05 16.44
N GLY A 114 -28.31 -20.35 17.19
CA GLY A 114 -27.10 -20.94 17.78
C GLY A 114 -25.85 -20.82 16.93
N GLY A 115 -25.97 -20.37 15.67
CA GLY A 115 -24.82 -20.13 14.78
C GLY A 115 -24.05 -21.40 14.43
N ILE A 116 -22.77 -21.23 14.06
CA ILE A 116 -21.85 -22.33 13.79
C ILE A 116 -20.68 -22.31 14.80
N SER A 117 -20.11 -23.49 15.05
CA SER A 117 -18.89 -23.62 15.86
C SER A 117 -17.73 -22.82 15.26
N LYS A 118 -16.73 -22.49 16.08
CA LYS A 118 -15.60 -21.60 15.74
C LYS A 118 -14.78 -22.03 14.51
N GLU A 119 -14.86 -23.27 14.07
CA GLU A 119 -14.16 -23.77 12.90
C GLU A 119 -15.09 -23.75 11.67
N VAL A 120 -15.21 -22.58 11.04
CA VAL A 120 -15.89 -22.49 9.75
C VAL A 120 -14.94 -22.91 8.65
N ILE A 121 -15.07 -24.16 8.25
CA ILE A 121 -14.54 -24.65 6.98
C ILE A 121 -15.67 -24.51 5.94
N VAL A 122 -15.33 -24.20 4.70
CA VAL A 122 -16.30 -23.95 3.61
C VAL A 122 -17.29 -25.10 3.43
N ILE A 123 -16.87 -26.33 3.68
CA ILE A 123 -17.71 -27.55 3.54
C ILE A 123 -18.89 -27.58 4.52
N PRO A 124 -18.72 -27.34 5.85
CA PRO A 124 -19.86 -27.26 6.76
C PRO A 124 -20.83 -26.10 6.47
N ALA A 125 -20.32 -24.98 5.92
CA ALA A 125 -21.18 -23.87 5.56
C ALA A 125 -22.06 -24.17 4.33
N LEU A 126 -21.56 -24.95 3.38
CA LEU A 126 -22.34 -25.39 2.20
C LEU A 126 -23.41 -26.43 2.59
N SER A 127 -23.09 -27.38 3.46
CA SER A 127 -24.07 -28.38 3.91
C SER A 127 -25.24 -27.76 4.72
N LEU A 128 -25.01 -26.66 5.41
CA LEU A 128 -26.08 -25.91 6.09
C LEU A 128 -27.05 -25.22 5.13
N LEU A 129 -26.60 -24.88 3.92
CA LEU A 129 -27.47 -24.28 2.89
C LEU A 129 -28.34 -25.31 2.17
N ASP A 130 -27.93 -26.57 2.15
CA ASP A 130 -28.72 -27.66 1.57
C ASP A 130 -29.88 -28.12 2.49
N ASP A 131 -29.83 -27.73 3.76
CA ASP A 131 -30.85 -28.06 4.79
C ASP A 131 -31.91 -26.93 4.98
N ILE A 132 -31.82 -25.82 4.25
CA ILE A 132 -32.77 -24.70 4.25
C ILE A 132 -33.67 -24.75 3.01
#